data_fdb25550b5cff62f1f70956f16cddd3f
#
_entry.id   fdb25550b5cff62f1f70956f16cddd3f
#
_cell.length_a   1.000
_cell.length_b   1.000
_cell.length_c   1.000
_cell.angle_alpha   90.00
_cell.angle_beta   90.00
_cell.angle_gamma   90.00
#
_symmetry.space_group_name_H-M   'P 1'
#
loop_
_entity.id
_entity.type
_entity.pdbx_description
1 polymer ?
#
loop_
_entity_poly.entity_id
_entity_poly.type
_entity_poly.pdbx_seq_one_letter_code
_entity_poly.pdbx_strand_id
1 'polypeptide(L)'
;MYKVIIVEDEDIIRKGLVYSVPWAEMDCNVVGEAANGIEGLELIREHNPDIAVIDINMPVMDGFQMLENSYEQYNYAPIILSGYSDFEYAKRAIHYGVKGYLLKPLNMTDMKEAIRLAKRECEIRNAWISHQKTKEDWESTSVLKDFQKQPVEDRLARQMLEYIFENYQQKIVMQDL
;
A
#
# COMPACT_ATOMS: atom_id res chain seq x y z
N MET A 1 9.35 3.81 -10.22
CA MET A 1 9.98 4.60 -9.16
C MET A 1 8.91 4.96 -8.13
N TYR A 2 9.11 4.57 -6.87
CA TYR A 2 8.11 4.76 -5.80
C TYR A 2 8.12 6.20 -5.29
N LYS A 3 6.94 6.79 -5.13
CA LYS A 3 6.77 8.14 -4.58
C LYS A 3 6.84 8.08 -3.06
N VAL A 4 7.73 8.87 -2.48
CA VAL A 4 7.95 8.96 -1.03
C VAL A 4 7.59 10.35 -0.55
N ILE A 5 6.87 10.47 0.58
CA ILE A 5 6.76 11.70 1.34
C ILE A 5 7.50 11.57 2.68
N ILE A 6 8.01 12.68 3.18
CA ILE A 6 8.71 12.76 4.46
C ILE A 6 7.96 13.76 5.34
N VAL A 7 7.55 13.30 6.53
CA VAL A 7 6.82 14.13 7.51
C VAL A 7 7.61 14.13 8.82
N GLU A 8 8.25 15.23 9.11
CA GLU A 8 9.20 15.40 10.23
C GLU A 8 9.25 16.89 10.61
N ASP A 9 9.04 17.23 11.87
CA ASP A 9 8.98 18.63 12.31
C ASP A 9 10.36 19.30 12.41
N GLU A 10 11.40 18.54 12.77
CA GLU A 10 12.76 19.05 12.84
C GLU A 10 13.37 19.26 11.44
N ASP A 11 13.52 20.54 11.03
CA ASP A 11 13.99 20.91 9.69
C ASP A 11 15.35 20.25 9.32
N ILE A 12 16.27 20.17 10.27
CA ILE A 12 17.59 19.55 10.05
C ILE A 12 17.46 18.06 9.76
N ILE A 13 16.60 17.35 10.51
CA ILE A 13 16.37 15.91 10.32
C ILE A 13 15.63 15.70 9.01
N ARG A 14 14.58 16.48 8.73
CA ARG A 14 13.79 16.40 7.50
C ARG A 14 14.67 16.59 6.26
N LYS A 15 15.48 17.66 6.23
CA LYS A 15 16.44 17.90 5.13
C LYS A 15 17.50 16.81 5.04
N GLY A 16 17.98 16.29 6.17
CA GLY A 16 18.88 15.15 6.21
C GLY A 16 18.27 13.92 5.52
N LEU A 17 17.01 13.60 5.80
CA LEU A 17 16.27 12.51 5.16
C LEU A 17 16.12 12.73 3.64
N VAL A 18 15.76 13.94 3.22
CA VAL A 18 15.57 14.27 1.80
C VAL A 18 16.87 14.12 1.02
N TYR A 19 17.98 14.65 1.54
CA TYR A 19 19.22 14.82 0.75
C TYR A 19 20.30 13.77 1.02
N SER A 20 20.32 13.13 2.20
CA SER A 20 21.37 12.17 2.56
C SER A 20 21.02 10.72 2.30
N VAL A 21 19.71 10.41 2.21
CA VAL A 21 19.25 9.06 1.86
C VAL A 21 19.34 8.88 0.34
N PRO A 22 19.98 7.81 -0.16
CA PRO A 22 20.15 7.58 -1.60
C PRO A 22 18.86 7.02 -2.23
N TRP A 23 17.80 7.83 -2.27
CA TRP A 23 16.47 7.42 -2.73
C TRP A 23 16.47 6.81 -4.14
N ALA A 24 17.22 7.42 -5.06
CA ALA A 24 17.28 6.95 -6.44
C ALA A 24 17.88 5.54 -6.56
N GLU A 25 18.88 5.20 -5.73
CA GLU A 25 19.45 3.83 -5.68
C GLU A 25 18.44 2.79 -5.21
N MET A 26 17.41 3.21 -4.46
CA MET A 26 16.34 2.35 -3.96
C MET A 26 15.08 2.40 -4.84
N ASP A 27 15.19 2.99 -6.06
CA ASP A 27 14.06 3.18 -6.96
C ASP A 27 12.91 4.02 -6.35
N CYS A 28 13.27 5.00 -5.51
CA CYS A 28 12.37 5.91 -4.83
C CYS A 28 12.62 7.36 -5.24
N ASN A 29 11.59 8.19 -5.14
CA ASN A 29 11.66 9.63 -5.34
C ASN A 29 10.87 10.36 -4.26
N VAL A 30 11.48 11.30 -3.55
CA VAL A 30 10.80 12.16 -2.60
C VAL A 30 10.00 13.20 -3.37
N VAL A 31 8.67 13.14 -3.24
CA VAL A 31 7.72 14.01 -3.95
C VAL A 31 7.18 15.14 -3.07
N GLY A 32 7.41 15.07 -1.76
CA GLY A 32 6.98 16.11 -0.83
C GLY A 32 7.60 15.93 0.56
N GLU A 33 7.71 17.03 1.28
CA GLU A 33 8.13 17.11 2.67
C GLU A 33 7.17 17.97 3.47
N ALA A 34 6.89 17.61 4.73
CA ALA A 34 5.95 18.27 5.61
C ALA A 34 6.53 18.38 7.03
N ALA A 35 6.13 19.41 7.78
CA ALA A 35 6.60 19.69 9.13
C ALA A 35 5.62 19.25 10.24
N ASN A 36 4.46 18.72 9.90
CA ASN A 36 3.45 18.20 10.82
C ASN A 36 2.46 17.29 10.11
N GLY A 37 1.62 16.60 10.87
CA GLY A 37 0.66 15.65 10.32
C GLY A 37 -0.42 16.26 9.42
N ILE A 38 -0.81 17.53 9.62
CA ILE A 38 -1.80 18.20 8.76
C ILE A 38 -1.22 18.39 7.35
N GLU A 39 -0.04 18.99 7.26
CA GLU A 39 0.68 19.14 5.98
C GLU A 39 0.95 17.76 5.33
N GLY A 40 1.28 16.74 6.15
CA GLY A 40 1.44 15.36 5.70
C GLY A 40 0.17 14.80 5.04
N LEU A 41 -1.02 15.05 5.61
CA LEU A 41 -2.29 14.67 5.03
C LEU A 41 -2.56 15.37 3.68
N GLU A 42 -2.18 16.64 3.56
CA GLU A 42 -2.29 17.39 2.30
C GLU A 42 -1.40 16.77 1.23
N LEU A 43 -0.15 16.42 1.56
CA LEU A 43 0.76 15.73 0.65
C LEU A 43 0.23 14.35 0.22
N ILE A 44 -0.41 13.60 1.12
CA ILE A 44 -1.03 12.32 0.76
C ILE A 44 -2.13 12.52 -0.29
N ARG A 45 -2.98 13.52 -0.11
CA ARG A 45 -4.07 13.82 -1.04
C ARG A 45 -3.56 14.29 -2.41
N GLU A 46 -2.54 15.15 -2.42
CA GLU A 46 -2.00 15.75 -3.63
C GLU A 46 -1.18 14.76 -4.45
N HIS A 47 -0.28 14.02 -3.80
CA HIS A 47 0.70 13.20 -4.51
C HIS A 47 0.34 11.73 -4.61
N ASN A 48 -0.59 11.23 -3.78
CA ASN A 48 -0.91 9.81 -3.64
C ASN A 48 0.38 8.97 -3.56
N PRO A 49 1.17 9.11 -2.47
CA PRO A 49 2.47 8.48 -2.33
C PRO A 49 2.35 6.97 -2.19
N ASP A 50 3.41 6.24 -2.51
CA ASP A 50 3.54 4.81 -2.27
C ASP A 50 4.04 4.53 -0.84
N ILE A 51 4.91 5.40 -0.33
CA ILE A 51 5.58 5.27 0.98
C ILE A 51 5.50 6.61 1.71
N ALA A 52 5.21 6.58 3.01
CA ALA A 52 5.28 7.74 3.88
C ALA A 52 6.25 7.46 5.04
N VAL A 53 7.28 8.28 5.18
CA VAL A 53 8.21 8.28 6.31
C VAL A 53 7.73 9.34 7.28
N ILE A 54 7.32 8.94 8.50
CA ILE A 54 6.54 9.78 9.41
C ILE A 54 7.18 9.77 10.79
N ASP A 55 7.55 10.95 11.33
CA ASP A 55 7.89 11.07 12.73
C ASP A 55 6.65 10.98 13.61
N ILE A 56 6.80 10.40 14.81
CA ILE A 56 5.68 10.31 15.77
C ILE A 56 5.43 11.65 16.44
N ASN A 57 6.49 12.29 16.94
CA ASN A 57 6.36 13.41 17.86
C ASN A 57 6.43 14.75 17.13
N MET A 58 5.34 15.15 16.53
CA MET A 58 5.21 16.41 15.81
C MET A 58 4.19 17.34 16.46
N PRO A 59 4.35 18.67 16.36
CA PRO A 59 3.34 19.62 16.82
C PRO A 59 2.10 19.59 15.93
N VAL A 60 1.01 20.14 16.44
CA VAL A 60 -0.28 20.33 15.76
C VAL A 60 -1.03 19.01 15.53
N MET A 61 -0.42 18.06 14.82
CA MET A 61 -0.93 16.72 14.60
C MET A 61 0.27 15.74 14.62
N ASP A 62 0.24 14.79 15.54
CA ASP A 62 1.27 13.76 15.65
C ASP A 62 1.17 12.68 14.55
N GLY A 63 2.22 11.87 14.42
CA GLY A 63 2.28 10.85 13.36
C GLY A 63 1.19 9.78 13.47
N PHE A 64 0.77 9.41 14.67
CA PHE A 64 -0.32 8.45 14.84
C PHE A 64 -1.69 9.05 14.52
N GLN A 65 -1.94 10.30 14.89
CA GLN A 65 -3.14 11.02 14.47
C GLN A 65 -3.22 11.15 12.94
N MET A 66 -2.08 11.40 12.29
CA MET A 66 -2.01 11.41 10.83
C MET A 66 -2.37 10.05 10.24
N LEU A 67 -1.84 8.95 10.80
CA LEU A 67 -2.20 7.59 10.38
C LEU A 67 -3.70 7.32 10.57
N GLU A 68 -4.27 7.63 11.73
CA GLU A 68 -5.70 7.47 12.03
C GLU A 68 -6.60 8.15 10.99
N ASN A 69 -6.19 9.33 10.51
CA ASN A 69 -6.96 10.10 9.55
C ASN A 69 -6.72 9.75 8.08
N SER A 70 -5.79 8.84 7.78
CA SER A 70 -5.42 8.56 6.39
C SER A 70 -5.32 7.07 6.04
N TYR A 71 -5.02 6.20 6.98
CA TYR A 71 -4.67 4.80 6.70
C TYR A 71 -5.78 4.01 5.98
N GLU A 72 -7.04 4.22 6.34
CA GLU A 72 -8.18 3.54 5.71
C GLU A 72 -8.56 4.12 4.34
N GLN A 73 -8.24 5.39 4.10
CA GLN A 73 -8.65 6.11 2.89
C GLN A 73 -7.60 6.07 1.78
N TYR A 74 -6.32 5.94 2.13
CA TYR A 74 -5.19 6.04 1.20
C TYR A 74 -4.29 4.82 1.28
N ASN A 75 -3.83 4.41 0.12
CA ASN A 75 -3.02 3.20 -0.04
C ASN A 75 -1.52 3.52 -0.08
N TYR A 76 -0.90 3.73 1.07
CA TYR A 76 0.55 3.89 1.17
C TYR A 76 1.14 2.94 2.22
N ALA A 77 2.45 2.72 2.18
CA ALA A 77 3.19 1.93 3.17
C ALA A 77 3.85 2.88 4.18
N PRO A 78 3.40 2.93 5.44
CA PRO A 78 3.98 3.81 6.45
C PRO A 78 5.27 3.22 7.03
N ILE A 79 6.28 4.10 7.22
CA ILE A 79 7.51 3.87 7.99
C ILE A 79 7.53 4.93 9.10
N ILE A 80 7.64 4.48 10.34
CA ILE A 80 7.63 5.36 11.52
C ILE A 80 9.05 5.67 11.96
N LEU A 81 9.30 6.95 12.29
CA LEU A 81 10.49 7.41 12.99
C LEU A 81 10.12 7.74 14.44
N SER A 82 10.99 7.38 15.38
CA SER A 82 10.76 7.67 16.81
C SER A 82 12.06 8.00 17.53
N GLY A 83 12.02 9.01 18.38
CA GLY A 83 13.11 9.30 19.32
C GLY A 83 13.12 8.41 20.56
N TYR A 84 12.10 7.59 20.75
CA TYR A 84 11.92 6.76 21.94
C TYR A 84 11.70 5.28 21.59
N SER A 85 12.33 4.42 22.35
CA SER A 85 12.07 2.97 22.32
C SER A 85 10.87 2.63 23.22
N ASP A 86 9.71 3.24 22.94
CA ASP A 86 8.49 3.00 23.72
C ASP A 86 7.72 1.81 23.15
N PHE A 87 7.46 0.83 23.99
CA PHE A 87 6.71 -0.38 23.63
C PHE A 87 5.29 -0.07 23.17
N GLU A 88 4.63 0.90 23.77
CA GLU A 88 3.26 1.28 23.39
C GLU A 88 3.21 1.90 21.99
N TYR A 89 4.23 2.69 21.61
CA TYR A 89 4.35 3.21 20.24
C TYR A 89 4.59 2.09 19.22
N ALA A 90 5.45 1.13 19.53
CA ALA A 90 5.68 -0.01 18.67
C ALA A 90 4.40 -0.85 18.49
N LYS A 91 3.62 -1.07 19.55
CA LYS A 91 2.33 -1.78 19.51
C LYS A 91 1.29 -1.04 18.64
N ARG A 92 1.19 0.29 18.77
CA ARG A 92 0.32 1.09 17.90
C ARG A 92 0.77 1.02 16.44
N ALA A 93 2.06 1.10 16.17
CA ALA A 93 2.61 0.98 14.82
C ALA A 93 2.23 -0.36 14.14
N ILE A 94 2.26 -1.47 14.90
CA ILE A 94 1.82 -2.79 14.40
C ILE A 94 0.33 -2.75 13.99
N HIS A 95 -0.52 -2.09 14.76
CA HIS A 95 -1.95 -1.98 14.46
C HIS A 95 -2.20 -1.30 13.10
N TYR A 96 -1.43 -0.29 12.75
CA TYR A 96 -1.50 0.41 11.46
C TYR A 96 -0.68 -0.28 10.34
N GLY A 97 -0.19 -1.49 10.57
CA GLY A 97 0.54 -2.24 9.55
C GLY A 97 1.83 -1.56 9.08
N VAL A 98 2.47 -0.77 9.95
CA VAL A 98 3.72 -0.05 9.68
C VAL A 98 4.80 -1.02 9.19
N LYS A 99 5.51 -0.66 8.14
CA LYS A 99 6.52 -1.53 7.50
C LYS A 99 7.94 -1.32 8.06
N GLY A 100 8.14 -0.29 8.84
CA GLY A 100 9.39 -0.03 9.57
C GLY A 100 9.13 0.86 10.77
N TYR A 101 9.70 0.50 11.90
CA TYR A 101 9.76 1.34 13.10
C TYR A 101 11.23 1.61 13.39
N LEU A 102 11.67 2.83 13.10
CA LEU A 102 13.07 3.22 13.13
C LEU A 102 13.35 4.17 14.31
N LEU A 103 14.36 3.85 15.09
CA LEU A 103 14.78 4.71 16.20
C LEU A 103 15.77 5.77 15.72
N LYS A 104 15.59 7.00 16.20
CA LYS A 104 16.57 8.07 16.06
C LYS A 104 17.71 7.87 17.09
N PRO A 105 19.02 8.04 16.75
CA PRO A 105 19.52 8.48 15.43
C PRO A 105 19.40 7.39 14.37
N LEU A 106 19.00 7.79 13.17
CA LEU A 106 18.69 6.87 12.08
C LEU A 106 19.92 6.14 11.56
N ASN A 107 19.79 4.84 11.38
CA ASN A 107 20.78 3.99 10.77
C ASN A 107 20.38 3.75 9.29
N MET A 108 21.33 3.95 8.38
CA MET A 108 21.08 3.79 6.94
C MET A 108 20.72 2.34 6.56
N THR A 109 21.27 1.35 7.27
CA THR A 109 20.94 -0.06 7.04
C THR A 109 19.47 -0.35 7.37
N ASP A 110 18.99 0.16 8.51
CA ASP A 110 17.62 -0.03 8.95
C ASP A 110 16.65 0.72 8.04
N MET A 111 17.02 1.94 7.59
CA MET A 111 16.25 2.71 6.62
C MET A 111 16.09 1.95 5.29
N LYS A 112 17.19 1.41 4.73
CA LYS A 112 17.15 0.63 3.49
C LYS A 112 16.25 -0.61 3.63
N GLU A 113 16.32 -1.29 4.76
CA GLU A 113 15.48 -2.46 5.03
C GLU A 113 14.00 -2.09 5.16
N ALA A 114 13.67 -1.01 5.87
CA ALA A 114 12.30 -0.52 5.99
C ALA A 114 11.71 -0.14 4.61
N ILE A 115 12.49 0.54 3.77
CA ILE A 115 12.08 0.88 2.41
C ILE A 115 11.87 -0.38 1.56
N ARG A 116 12.75 -1.38 1.68
CA ARG A 116 12.61 -2.67 0.99
C ARG A 116 11.30 -3.36 1.35
N LEU A 117 10.94 -3.39 2.64
CA LEU A 117 9.69 -3.97 3.13
C LEU A 117 8.46 -3.17 2.66
N ALA A 118 8.55 -1.84 2.68
CA ALA A 118 7.50 -0.96 2.20
C ALA A 118 7.23 -1.16 0.70
N LYS A 119 8.28 -1.26 -0.12
CA LYS A 119 8.16 -1.55 -1.57
C LYS A 119 7.48 -2.90 -1.81
N ARG A 120 7.89 -3.95 -1.08
CA ARG A 120 7.25 -5.26 -1.18
C ARG A 120 5.76 -5.22 -0.89
N GLU A 121 5.35 -4.44 0.10
CA GLU A 121 3.93 -4.22 0.40
C GLU A 121 3.21 -3.55 -0.77
N CYS A 122 3.82 -2.52 -1.36
CA CYS A 122 3.26 -1.86 -2.55
C CYS A 122 3.10 -2.83 -3.72
N GLU A 123 4.07 -3.72 -3.95
CA GLU A 123 4.01 -4.75 -4.99
C GLU A 123 2.85 -5.73 -4.77
N ILE A 124 2.72 -6.26 -3.55
CA ILE A 124 1.63 -7.18 -3.17
C ILE A 124 0.27 -6.51 -3.38
N ARG A 125 0.12 -5.28 -2.90
CA ARG A 125 -1.11 -4.49 -3.04
C ARG A 125 -1.45 -4.23 -4.50
N ASN A 126 -0.48 -3.83 -5.32
CA ASN A 126 -0.69 -3.56 -6.74
C ASN A 126 -1.05 -4.85 -7.51
N ALA A 127 -0.43 -5.98 -7.17
CA ALA A 127 -0.80 -7.28 -7.73
C ALA A 127 -2.26 -7.64 -7.37
N TRP A 128 -2.68 -7.41 -6.13
CA TRP A 128 -4.06 -7.65 -5.70
C TRP A 128 -5.07 -6.76 -6.45
N ILE A 129 -4.79 -5.46 -6.57
CA ILE A 129 -5.66 -4.53 -7.31
C ILE A 129 -5.76 -4.92 -8.79
N SER A 130 -4.66 -5.33 -9.42
CA SER A 130 -4.67 -5.79 -10.80
C SER A 130 -5.49 -7.06 -10.99
N HIS A 131 -5.42 -8.00 -10.05
CA HIS A 131 -6.26 -9.20 -10.07
C HIS A 131 -7.75 -8.88 -9.91
N GLN A 132 -8.11 -7.94 -9.04
CA GLN A 132 -9.50 -7.51 -8.90
C GLN A 132 -10.04 -6.82 -10.16
N LYS A 133 -9.26 -5.91 -10.76
CA LYS A 133 -9.64 -5.27 -12.02
C LYS A 133 -9.85 -6.27 -13.15
N THR A 134 -8.94 -7.24 -13.29
CA THR A 134 -9.10 -8.31 -14.27
C THR A 134 -10.39 -9.09 -14.03
N LYS A 135 -10.76 -9.33 -12.78
CA LYS A 135 -11.99 -10.03 -12.41
C LYS A 135 -13.25 -9.21 -12.75
N GLU A 136 -13.26 -7.92 -12.45
CA GLU A 136 -14.35 -7.00 -12.80
C GLU A 136 -14.46 -6.85 -14.33
N ASP A 137 -13.36 -6.80 -15.07
CA ASP A 137 -13.32 -6.77 -16.52
C ASP A 137 -13.90 -8.06 -17.12
N TRP A 138 -13.60 -9.23 -16.53
CA TRP A 138 -14.21 -10.50 -16.94
C TRP A 138 -15.71 -10.54 -16.66
N GLU A 139 -16.16 -10.04 -15.51
CA GLU A 139 -17.57 -9.94 -15.16
C GLU A 139 -18.35 -8.94 -16.05
N SER A 140 -17.68 -7.86 -16.48
CA SER A 140 -18.24 -6.86 -17.39
C SER A 140 -18.15 -7.24 -18.86
N THR A 141 -17.23 -8.16 -19.21
CA THR A 141 -17.01 -8.53 -20.62
C THR A 141 -18.22 -9.32 -21.13
N SER A 142 -18.83 -8.80 -22.16
CA SER A 142 -20.06 -9.31 -22.79
C SER A 142 -19.97 -10.77 -23.28
N VAL A 143 -18.76 -11.33 -23.36
CA VAL A 143 -18.50 -12.69 -23.85
C VAL A 143 -19.28 -13.73 -23.05
N LEU A 144 -19.27 -13.68 -21.71
CA LEU A 144 -20.05 -14.63 -20.88
C LEU A 144 -21.56 -14.38 -20.99
N LYS A 145 -22.00 -13.10 -21.14
CA LYS A 145 -23.40 -12.77 -21.36
C LYS A 145 -23.88 -13.16 -22.75
N ASP A 146 -22.99 -13.13 -23.74
CA ASP A 146 -23.31 -13.56 -25.10
C ASP A 146 -23.35 -15.10 -25.21
N PHE A 147 -22.51 -15.83 -24.45
CA PHE A 147 -22.60 -17.30 -24.34
C PHE A 147 -23.92 -17.75 -23.69
N GLN A 148 -24.45 -17.02 -22.70
CA GLN A 148 -25.77 -17.34 -22.12
C GLN A 148 -26.94 -17.14 -23.08
N LYS A 149 -26.79 -16.32 -24.11
CA LYS A 149 -27.83 -16.03 -25.11
C LYS A 149 -27.79 -16.96 -26.33
N GLN A 150 -26.68 -17.67 -26.54
CA GLN A 150 -26.56 -18.61 -27.66
C GLN A 150 -27.24 -19.94 -27.29
N PRO A 151 -28.04 -20.55 -28.21
CA PRO A 151 -28.58 -21.88 -28.03
C PRO A 151 -27.43 -22.88 -28.07
N VAL A 152 -26.99 -23.37 -26.93
CA VAL A 152 -26.03 -24.47 -26.86
C VAL A 152 -26.85 -25.77 -27.07
N GLU A 153 -26.71 -26.39 -28.25
CA GLU A 153 -27.47 -27.60 -28.60
C GLU A 153 -26.99 -28.81 -27.80
N ASP A 154 -25.75 -28.81 -27.32
CA ASP A 154 -25.18 -29.89 -26.50
C ASP A 154 -25.52 -29.66 -25.01
N ARG A 155 -26.27 -30.63 -24.44
CA ARG A 155 -26.68 -30.64 -23.04
C ARG A 155 -25.48 -30.66 -22.10
N LEU A 156 -24.41 -31.36 -22.44
CA LEU A 156 -23.19 -31.48 -21.62
C LEU A 156 -22.44 -30.15 -21.61
N ALA A 157 -22.28 -29.53 -22.77
CA ALA A 157 -21.65 -28.22 -22.89
C ALA A 157 -22.38 -27.15 -22.07
N ARG A 158 -23.72 -27.18 -22.06
CA ARG A 158 -24.52 -26.24 -21.21
C ARG A 158 -24.28 -26.51 -19.73
N GLN A 159 -24.30 -27.73 -19.26
CA GLN A 159 -24.04 -28.07 -17.87
C GLN A 159 -22.61 -27.64 -17.42
N MET A 160 -21.61 -27.84 -18.29
CA MET A 160 -20.24 -27.40 -18.01
C MET A 160 -20.14 -25.88 -17.91
N LEU A 161 -20.81 -25.13 -18.80
CA LEU A 161 -20.84 -23.67 -18.76
C LEU A 161 -21.55 -23.14 -17.51
N GLU A 162 -22.66 -23.76 -17.12
CA GLU A 162 -23.38 -23.42 -15.89
C GLU A 162 -22.51 -23.68 -14.65
N TYR A 163 -21.85 -24.84 -14.59
CA TYR A 163 -20.92 -25.17 -13.50
C TYR A 163 -19.72 -24.20 -13.43
N ILE A 164 -19.09 -23.88 -14.57
CA ILE A 164 -18.02 -22.90 -14.65
C ILE A 164 -18.51 -21.53 -14.18
N PHE A 165 -19.68 -21.11 -14.62
CA PHE A 165 -20.25 -19.81 -14.25
C PHE A 165 -20.56 -19.68 -12.75
N GLU A 166 -21.07 -20.75 -12.12
CA GLU A 166 -21.37 -20.77 -10.70
C GLU A 166 -20.13 -20.89 -9.82
N ASN A 167 -19.08 -21.55 -10.31
CA ASN A 167 -17.90 -21.89 -9.51
C ASN A 167 -16.59 -21.23 -9.98
N TYR A 168 -16.64 -20.31 -10.96
CA TYR A 168 -15.43 -19.71 -11.54
C TYR A 168 -14.54 -18.96 -10.52
N GLN A 169 -15.08 -18.61 -9.37
CA GLN A 169 -14.34 -17.97 -8.28
C GLN A 169 -13.53 -18.98 -7.43
N GLN A 170 -13.81 -20.28 -7.57
CA GLN A 170 -13.10 -21.35 -6.88
C GLN A 170 -12.13 -22.03 -7.84
N LYS A 171 -11.07 -22.63 -7.28
CA LYS A 171 -10.13 -23.42 -8.08
C LYS A 171 -10.87 -24.68 -8.58
N ILE A 172 -11.24 -24.69 -9.85
CA ILE A 172 -11.90 -25.84 -10.47
C ILE A 172 -10.87 -26.96 -10.67
N VAL A 173 -11.11 -28.11 -10.07
CA VAL A 173 -10.32 -29.32 -10.27
C VAL A 173 -11.06 -30.21 -11.26
N MET A 174 -10.33 -30.74 -12.27
CA MET A 174 -10.92 -31.59 -13.35
C MET A 174 -11.68 -32.84 -12.82
N GLN A 175 -11.49 -33.19 -11.54
CA GLN A 175 -12.20 -34.27 -10.88
C GLN A 175 -13.64 -33.90 -10.46
N ASP A 176 -13.98 -32.60 -10.49
CA ASP A 176 -15.30 -32.07 -10.09
C ASP A 176 -16.24 -31.88 -11.30
N LEU A 177 -15.76 -32.20 -12.52
CA LEU A 177 -16.51 -32.21 -13.78
C LEU A 177 -16.85 -33.66 -14.20
#